data_b0ae28fd812c1498ccfe624c33b892b8
#
_entry.id   b0ae28fd812c1498ccfe624c33b892b8
#
_cell.length_a   1.000
_cell.length_b   1.000
_cell.length_c   1.000
_cell.angle_alpha   90.00
_cell.angle_beta   90.00
_cell.angle_gamma   90.00
#
_symmetry.space_group_name_H-M   'P 1'
#
loop_
_entity.id
_entity.type
_entity.pdbx_description
1 polymer ?
#
loop_
_entity_poly.entity_id
_entity_poly.type
_entity_poly.pdbx_seq_one_letter_code
_entity_poly.pdbx_strand_id
1 'polypeptide(L)'
;MSLEPHPSFQADSRELILASSSPRRRELLERFGYRFRVLEPDSHAECGICSRETPPEVVARLAYQKAANVIDKIDSGLVLACDTVAECVAIILGKPEDREHARQMLTRLRGRSHSVYSGICLWDKTSAHRLVGVGVSHLWMEPISDQQLDAYLDSEQWVGKAGAFGFQDGPNWIRLDRGSATNVVGLPMELLGEMLVDMSKYLTANAID
;
A
#
# COMPACT_ATOMS: atom_id res chain seq x y z
N MET A 1 -3.76 3.23 -20.24
CA MET A 1 -3.74 4.22 -19.15
C MET A 1 -2.39 4.91 -19.19
N SER A 2 -2.35 6.25 -19.17
CA SER A 2 -1.11 7.03 -19.12
C SER A 2 -0.34 6.66 -17.84
N LEU A 3 0.96 6.36 -18.00
CA LEU A 3 1.86 6.05 -16.89
C LEU A 3 2.55 7.31 -16.34
N GLU A 4 2.04 8.50 -16.69
CA GLU A 4 2.63 9.76 -16.25
C GLU A 4 2.04 10.23 -14.92
N PRO A 5 2.83 10.95 -14.10
CA PRO A 5 2.35 11.60 -12.89
C PRO A 5 1.18 12.51 -13.20
N HIS A 6 0.25 12.64 -12.26
CA HIS A 6 -0.88 13.54 -12.47
C HIS A 6 -0.37 15.00 -12.71
N PRO A 7 -0.80 15.68 -13.75
CA PRO A 7 -0.26 17.00 -14.15
C PRO A 7 -0.25 18.05 -13.04
N SER A 8 -1.25 18.04 -12.16
CA SER A 8 -1.33 18.97 -11.03
C SER A 8 -0.22 18.81 -10.01
N PHE A 9 0.39 17.60 -9.89
CA PHE A 9 1.53 17.39 -8.98
C PHE A 9 2.86 17.79 -9.62
N GLN A 10 3.00 17.69 -10.94
CA GLN A 10 4.21 18.16 -11.64
C GLN A 10 4.40 19.69 -11.55
N ALA A 11 3.30 20.43 -11.37
CA ALA A 11 3.34 21.89 -11.18
C ALA A 11 3.64 22.30 -9.72
N ASP A 12 3.55 21.39 -8.75
CA ASP A 12 3.86 21.65 -7.36
C ASP A 12 5.37 21.52 -7.11
N SER A 13 5.98 22.55 -6.54
CA SER A 13 7.41 22.59 -6.19
C SER A 13 7.76 21.78 -4.94
N ARG A 14 6.77 21.16 -4.27
CA ARG A 14 6.99 20.42 -3.03
C ARG A 14 7.65 19.09 -3.29
N GLU A 15 8.60 18.74 -2.44
CA GLU A 15 9.24 17.44 -2.46
C GLU A 15 8.27 16.36 -1.96
N LEU A 16 8.07 15.29 -2.73
CA LEU A 16 7.36 14.11 -2.30
C LEU A 16 8.29 13.20 -1.48
N ILE A 17 7.85 12.78 -0.30
CA ILE A 17 8.61 11.94 0.61
C ILE A 17 7.87 10.64 0.84
N LEU A 18 8.41 9.53 0.35
CA LEU A 18 7.84 8.20 0.55
C LEU A 18 8.23 7.66 1.92
N ALA A 19 7.27 7.60 2.84
CA ALA A 19 7.40 7.01 4.17
C ALA A 19 7.17 5.49 4.12
N SER A 20 8.10 4.75 3.50
CA SER A 20 7.99 3.30 3.34
C SER A 20 9.33 2.64 3.00
N SER A 21 9.61 1.47 3.60
CA SER A 21 10.73 0.59 3.24
C SER A 21 10.40 -0.38 2.09
N SER A 22 9.16 -0.37 1.58
CA SER A 22 8.72 -1.31 0.54
C SER A 22 9.35 -0.99 -0.82
N PRO A 23 10.14 -1.90 -1.41
CA PRO A 23 10.71 -1.71 -2.75
C PRO A 23 9.62 -1.61 -3.82
N ARG A 24 8.52 -2.36 -3.69
CA ARG A 24 7.41 -2.35 -4.65
C ARG A 24 6.69 -0.99 -4.75
N ARG A 25 6.56 -0.26 -3.63
CA ARG A 25 6.01 1.11 -3.63
C ARG A 25 6.94 2.09 -4.30
N ARG A 26 8.25 1.94 -4.08
CA ARG A 26 9.28 2.72 -4.76
C ARG A 26 9.21 2.49 -6.28
N GLU A 27 9.23 1.24 -6.72
CA GLU A 27 9.14 0.86 -8.14
C GLU A 27 7.86 1.39 -8.81
N LEU A 28 6.71 1.36 -8.12
CA LEU A 28 5.47 1.95 -8.63
C LEU A 28 5.62 3.46 -8.86
N LEU A 29 6.11 4.21 -7.89
CA LEU A 29 6.30 5.65 -8.03
C LEU A 29 7.29 5.98 -9.16
N GLU A 30 8.41 5.25 -9.27
CA GLU A 30 9.39 5.40 -10.34
C GLU A 30 8.77 5.12 -11.71
N ARG A 31 8.04 4.00 -11.84
CA ARG A 31 7.36 3.60 -13.07
C ARG A 31 6.30 4.61 -13.53
N PHE A 32 5.64 5.28 -12.60
CA PHE A 32 4.68 6.35 -12.88
C PHE A 32 5.36 7.74 -12.98
N GLY A 33 6.70 7.82 -12.99
CA GLY A 33 7.47 9.02 -13.23
C GLY A 33 7.48 10.05 -12.09
N TYR A 34 7.08 9.66 -10.87
CA TYR A 34 7.16 10.53 -9.71
C TYR A 34 8.61 10.75 -9.28
N ARG A 35 8.93 11.99 -8.91
CA ARG A 35 10.18 12.34 -8.22
C ARG A 35 9.93 12.37 -6.73
N PHE A 36 10.70 11.63 -5.95
CA PHE A 36 10.54 11.52 -4.52
C PHE A 36 11.86 11.15 -3.85
N ARG A 37 11.96 11.38 -2.55
CA ARG A 37 12.97 10.72 -1.71
C ARG A 37 12.29 9.74 -0.75
N VAL A 38 13.07 8.80 -0.26
CA VAL A 38 12.60 7.83 0.74
C VAL A 38 13.07 8.28 2.13
N LEU A 39 12.14 8.25 3.09
CA LEU A 39 12.43 8.38 4.51
C LEU A 39 11.63 7.32 5.25
N GLU A 40 12.29 6.26 5.67
CA GLU A 40 11.63 5.13 6.30
C GLU A 40 11.09 5.49 7.69
N PRO A 41 9.86 5.07 8.04
CA PRO A 41 9.36 5.19 9.40
C PRO A 41 10.16 4.26 10.33
N ASP A 42 10.24 4.62 11.60
CA ASP A 42 10.86 3.79 12.62
C ASP A 42 10.14 2.45 12.76
N SER A 43 10.86 1.40 13.17
CA SER A 43 10.30 0.05 13.30
C SER A 43 9.13 -0.05 14.29
N HIS A 44 9.03 0.88 15.23
CA HIS A 44 7.94 0.98 16.21
C HIS A 44 6.81 1.93 15.80
N ALA A 45 6.87 2.49 14.59
CA ALA A 45 5.81 3.38 14.09
C ALA A 45 4.48 2.67 13.87
N GLU A 46 4.48 1.33 13.83
CA GLU A 46 3.31 0.50 13.59
C GLU A 46 2.95 -0.30 14.85
N CYS A 47 1.74 -0.14 15.36
CA CYS A 47 1.25 -0.90 16.53
C CYS A 47 0.48 -2.19 16.16
N GLY A 48 0.74 -2.77 14.99
CA GLY A 48 0.10 -4.01 14.56
C GLY A 48 -1.41 -3.89 14.30
N ILE A 49 -2.08 -5.04 14.19
CA ILE A 49 -3.53 -5.14 14.00
C ILE A 49 -4.19 -5.15 15.38
N CYS A 50 -5.07 -4.18 15.65
CA CYS A 50 -5.83 -4.13 16.89
C CYS A 50 -7.09 -5.00 16.77
N SER A 51 -7.54 -5.59 17.88
CA SER A 51 -8.76 -6.39 17.91
C SER A 51 -9.98 -5.53 17.55
N ARG A 52 -10.87 -6.05 16.69
CA ARG A 52 -12.13 -5.43 16.22
C ARG A 52 -12.00 -4.38 15.13
N GLU A 53 -10.81 -4.12 14.59
CA GLU A 53 -10.70 -3.26 13.41
C GLU A 53 -11.11 -4.01 12.14
N THR A 54 -11.80 -3.32 11.26
CA THR A 54 -12.02 -3.76 9.87
C THR A 54 -10.76 -3.55 9.02
N PRO A 55 -10.57 -4.28 7.91
CA PRO A 55 -9.40 -4.08 7.04
C PRO A 55 -9.19 -2.63 6.59
N PRO A 56 -10.23 -1.84 6.18
CA PRO A 56 -10.07 -0.43 5.87
C PRO A 56 -9.55 0.42 7.03
N GLU A 57 -10.04 0.17 8.25
CA GLU A 57 -9.61 0.90 9.44
C GLU A 57 -8.14 0.61 9.77
N VAL A 58 -7.72 -0.66 9.69
CA VAL A 58 -6.32 -1.05 9.92
C VAL A 58 -5.39 -0.32 8.97
N VAL A 59 -5.62 -0.40 7.65
CA VAL A 59 -4.69 0.19 6.67
C VAL A 59 -4.70 1.71 6.70
N ALA A 60 -5.83 2.34 6.98
CA ALA A 60 -5.92 3.80 7.14
C ALA A 60 -5.12 4.26 8.36
N ARG A 61 -5.29 3.59 9.51
CA ARG A 61 -4.55 3.89 10.75
C ARG A 61 -3.06 3.67 10.59
N LEU A 62 -2.64 2.53 10.03
CA LEU A 62 -1.21 2.24 9.85
C LEU A 62 -0.55 3.19 8.86
N ALA A 63 -1.22 3.57 7.76
CA ALA A 63 -0.73 4.60 6.85
C ALA A 63 -0.58 5.94 7.55
N TYR A 64 -1.57 6.35 8.35
CA TYR A 64 -1.50 7.57 9.15
C TYR A 64 -0.33 7.54 10.15
N GLN A 65 -0.15 6.45 10.90
CA GLN A 65 0.93 6.33 11.88
C GLN A 65 2.32 6.43 11.26
N LYS A 66 2.52 5.81 10.07
CA LYS A 66 3.76 5.94 9.29
C LYS A 66 4.00 7.39 8.86
N ALA A 67 2.97 8.06 8.35
CA ALA A 67 3.08 9.47 7.97
C ALA A 67 3.39 10.35 9.18
N ALA A 68 2.71 10.14 10.32
CA ALA A 68 2.94 10.86 11.57
C ALA A 68 4.38 10.69 12.08
N ASN A 69 4.95 9.49 11.99
CA ASN A 69 6.33 9.25 12.40
C ASN A 69 7.36 9.97 11.52
N VAL A 70 7.06 10.16 10.23
CA VAL A 70 7.99 10.79 9.28
C VAL A 70 7.82 12.30 9.23
N ILE A 71 6.59 12.83 9.38
CA ILE A 71 6.31 14.26 9.27
C ILE A 71 7.09 15.10 10.29
N ASP A 72 7.36 14.54 11.48
CA ASP A 72 8.11 15.23 12.53
C ASP A 72 9.62 15.28 12.27
N LYS A 73 10.11 14.49 11.30
CA LYS A 73 11.54 14.42 10.93
C LYS A 73 11.92 15.31 9.75
N ILE A 74 10.98 16.09 9.22
CA ILE A 74 11.20 16.94 8.06
C ILE A 74 10.77 18.38 8.34
N ASP A 75 11.34 19.34 7.62
CA ASP A 75 11.03 20.75 7.73
C ASP A 75 9.97 21.20 6.72
N SER A 76 9.92 20.54 5.55
CA SER A 76 8.98 20.84 4.46
C SER A 76 8.75 19.63 3.58
N GLY A 77 7.68 19.66 2.77
CA GLY A 77 7.37 18.62 1.79
C GLY A 77 6.05 17.89 2.06
N LEU A 78 5.72 16.98 1.17
CA LEU A 78 4.51 16.16 1.19
C LEU A 78 4.86 14.70 1.51
N VAL A 79 4.47 14.23 2.68
CA VAL A 79 4.69 12.83 3.09
C VAL A 79 3.61 11.94 2.50
N LEU A 80 4.03 10.89 1.80
CA LEU A 80 3.20 9.79 1.31
C LEU A 80 3.52 8.54 2.12
N ALA A 81 2.56 8.06 2.89
CA ALA A 81 2.65 6.77 3.58
C ALA A 81 1.57 5.82 3.09
N CYS A 82 1.83 4.54 3.14
CA CYS A 82 0.88 3.52 2.74
C CYS A 82 1.03 2.24 3.58
N ASP A 83 -0.10 1.57 3.82
CA ASP A 83 -0.12 0.22 4.38
C ASP A 83 -1.05 -0.69 3.60
N THR A 84 -0.78 -2.02 3.62
CA THR A 84 -1.51 -2.99 2.80
C THR A 84 -1.73 -4.28 3.57
N VAL A 85 -2.97 -4.76 3.57
CA VAL A 85 -3.34 -6.08 4.08
C VAL A 85 -4.20 -6.83 3.07
N ALA A 86 -4.16 -8.16 3.10
CA ALA A 86 -5.17 -8.99 2.46
C ALA A 86 -6.24 -9.39 3.48
N GLU A 87 -7.44 -9.72 3.02
CA GLU A 87 -8.52 -10.25 3.85
C GLU A 87 -9.17 -11.44 3.14
N CYS A 88 -9.35 -12.54 3.85
CA CYS A 88 -10.04 -13.72 3.36
C CYS A 88 -10.90 -14.32 4.47
N VAL A 89 -12.21 -14.45 4.22
CA VAL A 89 -13.16 -15.04 5.18
C VAL A 89 -13.08 -14.34 6.55
N ALA A 90 -13.22 -13.03 6.53
CA ALA A 90 -13.18 -12.14 7.70
C ALA A 90 -11.88 -12.23 8.54
N ILE A 91 -10.78 -12.73 7.96
CA ILE A 91 -9.46 -12.76 8.60
C ILE A 91 -8.51 -11.87 7.84
N ILE A 92 -7.92 -10.91 8.56
CA ILE A 92 -6.90 -10.02 8.03
C ILE A 92 -5.57 -10.77 7.96
N LEU A 93 -4.96 -10.75 6.79
CA LEU A 93 -3.68 -11.39 6.48
C LEU A 93 -2.63 -10.30 6.24
N GLY A 94 -1.78 -10.10 7.23
CA GLY A 94 -0.61 -9.23 7.13
C GLY A 94 0.56 -9.92 6.40
N LYS A 95 1.78 -9.51 6.72
CA LYS A 95 2.99 -10.22 6.28
C LYS A 95 3.19 -11.48 7.11
N PRO A 96 3.55 -12.62 6.50
CA PRO A 96 3.86 -13.83 7.25
C PRO A 96 5.15 -13.65 8.06
N GLU A 97 5.20 -14.26 9.22
CA GLU A 97 6.35 -14.24 10.12
C GLU A 97 7.41 -15.27 9.70
N ASP A 98 6.91 -16.43 9.24
CA ASP A 98 7.73 -17.57 8.82
C ASP A 98 7.06 -18.37 7.69
N ARG A 99 7.73 -19.45 7.26
CA ARG A 99 7.25 -20.34 6.20
C ARG A 99 5.93 -21.03 6.54
N GLU A 100 5.74 -21.44 7.79
CA GLU A 100 4.52 -22.13 8.21
C GLU A 100 3.33 -21.16 8.26
N HIS A 101 3.53 -19.94 8.75
CA HIS A 101 2.53 -18.88 8.70
C HIS A 101 2.17 -18.51 7.24
N ALA A 102 3.17 -18.45 6.33
CA ALA A 102 2.93 -18.26 4.91
C ALA A 102 2.09 -19.40 4.32
N ARG A 103 2.37 -20.67 4.68
CA ARG A 103 1.58 -21.84 4.28
C ARG A 103 0.12 -21.72 4.71
N GLN A 104 -0.13 -21.35 5.94
CA GLN A 104 -1.47 -21.17 6.50
C GLN A 104 -2.25 -20.08 5.74
N MET A 105 -1.61 -18.94 5.46
CA MET A 105 -2.21 -17.86 4.66
C MET A 105 -2.57 -18.33 3.25
N LEU A 106 -1.65 -18.96 2.53
CA LEU A 106 -1.87 -19.44 1.16
C LEU A 106 -2.93 -20.56 1.10
N THR A 107 -2.95 -21.47 2.08
CA THR A 107 -3.99 -22.50 2.22
C THR A 107 -5.37 -21.88 2.42
N ARG A 108 -5.46 -20.76 3.12
CA ARG A 108 -6.70 -20.01 3.29
C ARG A 108 -7.15 -19.33 2.00
N LEU A 109 -6.21 -18.82 1.20
CA LEU A 109 -6.49 -18.07 -0.03
C LEU A 109 -6.86 -18.99 -1.19
N ARG A 110 -6.23 -20.18 -1.30
CA ARG A 110 -6.39 -21.08 -2.45
C ARG A 110 -7.86 -21.48 -2.71
N GLY A 111 -8.28 -21.38 -3.96
CA GLY A 111 -9.63 -21.69 -4.40
C GLY A 111 -10.69 -20.73 -3.84
N ARG A 112 -10.32 -19.49 -3.48
CA ARG A 112 -11.25 -18.54 -2.87
C ARG A 112 -11.09 -17.11 -3.38
N SER A 113 -12.22 -16.40 -3.32
CA SER A 113 -12.21 -14.93 -3.42
C SER A 113 -11.64 -14.33 -2.14
N HIS A 114 -10.89 -13.26 -2.32
CA HIS A 114 -10.30 -12.49 -1.24
C HIS A 114 -10.16 -11.02 -1.65
N SER A 115 -9.86 -10.17 -0.69
CA SER A 115 -9.71 -8.73 -0.94
C SER A 115 -8.34 -8.24 -0.47
N VAL A 116 -7.81 -7.22 -1.17
CA VAL A 116 -6.62 -6.47 -0.76
C VAL A 116 -7.02 -5.03 -0.52
N TYR A 117 -6.65 -4.52 0.64
CA TYR A 117 -6.87 -3.15 1.07
C TYR A 117 -5.53 -2.44 1.19
N SER A 118 -5.43 -1.23 0.62
CA SER A 118 -4.27 -0.36 0.83
C SER A 118 -4.75 1.01 1.29
N GLY A 119 -4.30 1.42 2.46
CA GLY A 119 -4.48 2.77 2.97
C GLY A 119 -3.38 3.69 2.49
N ILE A 120 -3.73 4.92 2.11
CA ILE A 120 -2.79 6.01 1.80
C ILE A 120 -3.02 7.13 2.80
N CYS A 121 -1.94 7.72 3.29
CA CYS A 121 -1.94 9.01 3.96
C CYS A 121 -1.02 9.97 3.19
N LEU A 122 -1.58 11.11 2.77
CA LEU A 122 -0.85 12.27 2.28
C LEU A 122 -0.86 13.35 3.36
N TRP A 123 0.30 13.87 3.74
CA TRP A 123 0.41 14.90 4.78
C TRP A 123 1.39 15.99 4.38
N ASP A 124 0.88 17.20 4.16
CA ASP A 124 1.71 18.37 3.90
C ASP A 124 2.26 18.96 5.21
N LYS A 125 3.58 19.08 5.29
CA LYS A 125 4.26 19.58 6.50
C LYS A 125 3.92 21.03 6.80
N THR A 126 3.85 21.86 5.76
CA THR A 126 3.72 23.32 5.93
C THR A 126 2.32 23.73 6.40
N SER A 127 1.28 23.20 5.77
CA SER A 127 -0.11 23.50 6.13
C SER A 127 -0.67 22.59 7.23
N ALA A 128 0.04 21.54 7.58
CA ALA A 128 -0.43 20.43 8.43
C ALA A 128 -1.70 19.72 7.87
N HIS A 129 -2.11 20.04 6.63
CA HIS A 129 -3.26 19.39 6.00
C HIS A 129 -2.91 17.94 5.64
N ARG A 130 -3.88 17.04 5.86
CA ARG A 130 -3.71 15.62 5.60
C ARG A 130 -4.95 15.00 5.01
N LEU A 131 -4.75 14.06 4.10
CA LEU A 131 -5.78 13.25 3.47
C LEU A 131 -5.49 11.77 3.76
N VAL A 132 -6.52 11.00 4.06
CA VAL A 132 -6.42 9.55 4.23
C VAL A 132 -7.47 8.90 3.33
N GLY A 133 -7.04 7.94 2.52
CA GLY A 133 -7.90 7.20 1.60
C GLY A 133 -7.59 5.71 1.63
N VAL A 134 -8.53 4.88 1.20
CA VAL A 134 -8.40 3.41 1.15
C VAL A 134 -8.81 2.91 -0.22
N GLY A 135 -7.88 2.21 -0.89
CA GLY A 135 -8.15 1.44 -2.10
C GLY A 135 -8.50 0.00 -1.78
N VAL A 136 -9.42 -0.58 -2.56
CA VAL A 136 -9.86 -1.98 -2.42
C VAL A 136 -9.78 -2.68 -3.76
N SER A 137 -9.26 -3.91 -3.75
CA SER A 137 -9.26 -4.80 -4.93
C SER A 137 -9.77 -6.19 -4.52
N HIS A 138 -10.60 -6.78 -5.38
CA HIS A 138 -11.14 -8.11 -5.20
C HIS A 138 -10.45 -9.07 -6.16
N LEU A 139 -10.04 -10.22 -5.64
CA LEU A 139 -9.24 -11.20 -6.33
C LEU A 139 -9.81 -12.61 -6.14
N TRP A 140 -9.45 -13.49 -7.04
CA TRP A 140 -9.65 -14.91 -6.94
C TRP A 140 -8.30 -15.63 -7.02
N MET A 141 -8.05 -16.58 -6.11
CA MET A 141 -6.87 -17.45 -6.19
C MET A 141 -7.28 -18.84 -6.66
N GLU A 142 -6.58 -19.36 -7.65
CA GLU A 142 -6.83 -20.69 -8.20
C GLU A 142 -6.64 -21.83 -7.15
N PRO A 143 -7.31 -22.97 -7.31
CA PRO A 143 -7.17 -24.11 -6.41
C PRO A 143 -5.85 -24.86 -6.70
N ILE A 144 -4.73 -24.29 -6.22
CA ILE A 144 -3.40 -24.90 -6.38
C ILE A 144 -3.24 -26.17 -5.56
N SER A 145 -2.40 -27.11 -6.04
CA SER A 145 -2.04 -28.33 -5.32
C SER A 145 -1.07 -28.05 -4.15
N ASP A 146 -0.94 -29.02 -3.23
CA ASP A 146 0.04 -28.91 -2.15
C ASP A 146 1.48 -28.89 -2.70
N GLN A 147 1.76 -29.63 -3.78
CA GLN A 147 3.07 -29.60 -4.44
C GLN A 147 3.41 -28.20 -5.00
N GLN A 148 2.44 -27.52 -5.63
CA GLN A 148 2.62 -26.15 -6.12
C GLN A 148 2.83 -25.18 -4.96
N LEU A 149 2.06 -25.35 -3.87
CA LEU A 149 2.19 -24.56 -2.67
C LEU A 149 3.59 -24.71 -2.05
N ASP A 150 4.08 -25.96 -1.93
CA ASP A 150 5.42 -26.22 -1.37
C ASP A 150 6.52 -25.61 -2.23
N ALA A 151 6.46 -25.78 -3.54
CA ALA A 151 7.44 -25.21 -4.47
C ALA A 151 7.48 -23.67 -4.38
N TYR A 152 6.32 -23.02 -4.21
CA TYR A 152 6.26 -21.57 -4.02
C TYR A 152 6.85 -21.15 -2.67
N LEU A 153 6.57 -21.90 -1.60
CA LEU A 153 7.13 -21.62 -0.28
C LEU A 153 8.67 -21.76 -0.27
N ASP A 154 9.19 -22.76 -0.99
CA ASP A 154 10.63 -23.00 -1.10
C ASP A 154 11.35 -21.92 -1.94
N SER A 155 10.63 -21.20 -2.80
CA SER A 155 11.17 -20.07 -3.57
C SER A 155 11.37 -18.80 -2.76
N GLU A 156 10.86 -18.72 -1.52
CA GLU A 156 10.87 -17.55 -0.64
C GLU A 156 10.20 -16.28 -1.22
N GLN A 157 9.51 -16.39 -2.37
CA GLN A 157 8.84 -15.23 -3.00
C GLN A 157 7.71 -14.65 -2.15
N TRP A 158 7.27 -15.34 -1.12
CA TRP A 158 6.27 -14.89 -0.16
C TRP A 158 6.79 -13.87 0.87
N VAL A 159 8.11 -13.80 1.09
CA VAL A 159 8.73 -12.98 2.13
C VAL A 159 8.36 -11.50 1.97
N GLY A 160 7.89 -10.89 3.06
CA GLY A 160 7.52 -9.48 3.13
C GLY A 160 6.28 -9.07 2.33
N LYS A 161 5.45 -10.04 1.91
CA LYS A 161 4.23 -9.80 1.13
C LYS A 161 2.98 -10.05 1.97
N ALA A 162 2.03 -9.10 1.97
CA ALA A 162 0.73 -9.30 2.62
C ALA A 162 -0.01 -10.48 1.99
N GLY A 163 -0.62 -11.33 2.80
CA GLY A 163 -1.25 -12.57 2.34
C GLY A 163 -0.26 -13.61 1.81
N ALA A 164 1.05 -13.43 2.02
CA ALA A 164 2.11 -14.33 1.58
C ALA A 164 2.22 -14.53 0.05
N PHE A 165 1.62 -13.68 -0.80
CA PHE A 165 1.64 -13.87 -2.25
C PHE A 165 2.07 -12.61 -3.02
N GLY A 166 2.94 -12.80 -4.04
CA GLY A 166 3.37 -11.76 -4.96
C GLY A 166 2.51 -11.73 -6.22
N PHE A 167 1.70 -10.69 -6.38
CA PHE A 167 0.86 -10.53 -7.56
C PHE A 167 1.65 -10.26 -8.85
N GLN A 168 2.80 -9.58 -8.74
CA GLN A 168 3.65 -9.26 -9.90
C GLN A 168 4.66 -10.36 -10.23
N ASP A 169 5.23 -11.00 -9.21
CA ASP A 169 6.42 -11.85 -9.32
C ASP A 169 6.07 -13.34 -9.12
N GLY A 170 4.84 -13.62 -8.68
CA GLY A 170 4.39 -14.98 -8.40
C GLY A 170 3.82 -15.67 -9.65
N PRO A 171 3.54 -16.97 -9.54
CA PRO A 171 2.80 -17.69 -10.56
C PRO A 171 1.43 -17.06 -10.84
N ASN A 172 0.88 -17.26 -12.05
CA ASN A 172 -0.44 -16.74 -12.45
C ASN A 172 -1.61 -17.46 -11.75
N TRP A 173 -1.59 -17.48 -10.42
CA TRP A 173 -2.63 -18.12 -9.60
C TRP A 173 -3.69 -17.14 -9.10
N ILE A 174 -3.41 -15.83 -9.23
CA ILE A 174 -4.35 -14.79 -8.78
C ILE A 174 -4.88 -14.02 -9.99
N ARG A 175 -6.21 -13.98 -10.08
CA ARG A 175 -6.94 -13.15 -11.01
C ARG A 175 -7.50 -11.94 -10.27
N LEU A 176 -7.31 -10.76 -10.86
CA LEU A 176 -7.97 -9.53 -10.41
C LEU A 176 -9.37 -9.50 -11.00
N ASP A 177 -10.40 -9.56 -10.16
CA ASP A 177 -11.80 -9.49 -10.58
C ASP A 177 -12.30 -8.04 -10.61
N ARG A 178 -11.90 -7.22 -9.63
CA ARG A 178 -12.29 -5.80 -9.54
C ARG A 178 -11.26 -4.99 -8.77
N GLY A 179 -11.10 -3.71 -9.13
CA GLY A 179 -10.18 -2.77 -8.49
C GLY A 179 -8.93 -2.53 -9.32
N SER A 180 -7.81 -2.22 -8.66
CA SER A 180 -6.55 -1.83 -9.29
C SER A 180 -5.45 -2.83 -9.01
N ALA A 181 -4.66 -3.16 -10.05
CA ALA A 181 -3.46 -3.97 -9.90
C ALA A 181 -2.39 -3.25 -9.04
N THR A 182 -2.30 -1.92 -9.13
CA THR A 182 -1.36 -1.13 -8.34
C THR A 182 -1.73 -1.15 -6.85
N ASN A 183 -3.03 -1.21 -6.53
CA ASN A 183 -3.51 -1.43 -5.16
C ASN A 183 -3.05 -2.80 -4.62
N VAL A 184 -3.15 -3.85 -5.42
CA VAL A 184 -2.73 -5.21 -5.02
C VAL A 184 -1.22 -5.27 -4.75
N VAL A 185 -0.44 -4.54 -5.55
CA VAL A 185 1.03 -4.43 -5.37
C VAL A 185 1.40 -3.63 -4.12
N GLY A 186 0.51 -2.74 -3.66
CA GLY A 186 0.66 -2.07 -2.38
C GLY A 186 0.65 -0.54 -2.39
N LEU A 187 0.35 0.09 -3.54
CA LEU A 187 0.13 1.54 -3.65
C LEU A 187 -0.90 1.82 -4.74
N PRO A 188 -2.17 2.12 -4.41
CA PRO A 188 -3.23 2.40 -5.38
C PRO A 188 -2.96 3.74 -6.09
N MET A 189 -2.32 3.69 -7.26
CA MET A 189 -1.86 4.87 -8.00
C MET A 189 -3.00 5.76 -8.49
N GLU A 190 -4.15 5.20 -8.79
CA GLU A 190 -5.35 5.93 -9.19
C GLU A 190 -5.86 6.80 -8.02
N LEU A 191 -6.00 6.20 -6.84
CA LEU A 191 -6.38 6.91 -5.61
C LEU A 191 -5.34 7.96 -5.24
N LEU A 192 -4.04 7.65 -5.36
CA LEU A 192 -2.97 8.61 -5.12
C LEU A 192 -3.13 9.84 -6.03
N GLY A 193 -3.42 9.63 -7.32
CA GLY A 193 -3.66 10.72 -8.27
C GLY A 193 -4.81 11.64 -7.85
N GLU A 194 -5.94 11.06 -7.45
CA GLU A 194 -7.11 11.80 -6.95
C GLU A 194 -6.76 12.61 -5.69
N MET A 195 -6.09 12.00 -4.73
CA MET A 195 -5.68 12.64 -3.48
C MET A 195 -4.67 13.78 -3.70
N LEU A 196 -3.76 13.65 -4.67
CA LEU A 196 -2.82 14.72 -5.04
C LEU A 196 -3.54 15.91 -5.65
N VAL A 197 -4.57 15.68 -6.47
CA VAL A 197 -5.43 16.76 -7.00
C VAL A 197 -6.14 17.51 -5.87
N ASP A 198 -6.73 16.79 -4.93
CA ASP A 198 -7.47 17.39 -3.83
C ASP A 198 -6.54 18.14 -2.86
N MET A 199 -5.35 17.59 -2.61
CA MET A 199 -4.31 18.27 -1.85
C MET A 199 -3.91 19.61 -2.53
N SER A 200 -3.66 19.57 -3.84
CA SER A 200 -3.29 20.75 -4.62
C SER A 200 -4.38 21.84 -4.58
N LYS A 201 -5.66 21.48 -4.75
CA LYS A 201 -6.79 22.41 -4.62
C LYS A 201 -6.85 23.07 -3.25
N TYR A 202 -6.73 22.27 -2.18
CA TYR A 202 -6.72 22.78 -0.81
C TYR A 202 -5.61 23.80 -0.59
N LEU A 203 -4.40 23.45 -1.02
CA LEU A 203 -3.21 24.28 -0.81
C LEU A 203 -3.27 25.58 -1.63
N THR A 204 -3.82 25.53 -2.85
CA THR A 204 -4.04 26.73 -3.68
C THR A 204 -5.09 27.65 -3.06
N ALA A 205 -6.18 27.09 -2.55
CA ALA A 205 -7.24 27.87 -1.91
C ALA A 205 -6.80 28.58 -0.62
N ASN A 206 -5.82 27.99 0.10
CA ASN A 206 -5.33 28.50 1.39
C ASN A 206 -3.94 29.19 1.31
N ALA A 207 -3.40 29.38 0.11
CA ALA A 207 -2.14 30.10 -0.12
C ALA A 207 -2.29 31.63 -0.23
N ILE A 208 -3.50 32.18 -0.01
CA ILE A 208 -3.88 33.59 -0.26
C ILE A 208 -3.96 34.41 1.07
N ASP A 209 -3.38 33.90 2.16
CA ASP A 209 -3.29 34.69 3.40
C ASP A 209 -1.79 35.02 3.74
#